data_9dd01a6fa47e79f66937676e30e832c4
#
_entry.id   9dd01a6fa47e79f66937676e30e832c4
#
_cell.length_a   1.000
_cell.length_b   1.000
_cell.length_c   1.000
_cell.angle_alpha   90.00
_cell.angle_beta   90.00
_cell.angle_gamma   90.00
#
_symmetry.space_group_name_H-M   'P 1'
#
loop_
_entity.id
_entity.type
_entity.pdbx_description
1 polymer ?
#
loop_
_entity_poly.entity_id
_entity_poly.type
_entity_poly.pdbx_seq_one_letter_code
_entity_poly.pdbx_strand_id
1 'polypeptide(L)'
;MQVVVLADTHAPRRWRICPPRVAEHLRLADRVLHAGDVCTAAVLAELAEYAPVTAVLGNNDGPDVAEWGAPRTAELDLDGLSVAMVHDSGAAAGRLTRLRRRFPGADLVVFGHSHIPLDESAAGLRIFNPGSPTDRRRQPHGTLGLLQIEDGRLIKAAIVPVT
;
A
#
# COMPACT_ATOMS: atom_id res chain seq x y z
N MET A 1 3.88 0.58 16.31
CA MET A 1 3.41 -0.31 15.22
C MET A 1 4.25 -0.11 13.98
N GLN A 2 4.78 -1.19 13.42
CA GLN A 2 5.53 -1.19 12.15
C GLN A 2 4.62 -1.69 11.04
N VAL A 3 4.47 -0.91 9.97
CA VAL A 3 3.59 -1.24 8.84
C VAL A 3 4.39 -1.32 7.56
N VAL A 4 4.26 -2.42 6.82
CA VAL A 4 4.78 -2.54 5.46
C VAL A 4 3.67 -2.21 4.47
N VAL A 5 3.95 -1.34 3.53
CA VAL A 5 3.01 -0.92 2.49
C VAL A 5 3.49 -1.40 1.13
N LEU A 6 2.65 -2.14 0.45
CA LEU A 6 2.87 -2.70 -0.88
C LEU A 6 1.78 -2.24 -1.86
N ALA A 7 2.08 -2.22 -3.14
CA ALA A 7 1.14 -2.05 -4.23
C ALA A 7 1.70 -2.68 -5.52
N ASP A 8 0.81 -2.98 -6.46
CA ASP A 8 1.19 -3.31 -7.84
C ASP A 8 2.18 -4.49 -7.94
N THR A 9 1.93 -5.56 -7.21
CA THR A 9 2.79 -6.76 -7.20
C THR A 9 2.65 -7.62 -8.45
N HIS A 10 1.50 -7.54 -9.14
CA HIS A 10 1.22 -8.18 -10.44
C HIS A 10 1.59 -9.66 -10.53
N ALA A 11 1.11 -10.46 -9.58
CA ALA A 11 1.31 -11.90 -9.57
C ALA A 11 0.44 -12.64 -10.63
N PRO A 12 0.84 -13.79 -11.12
CA PRO A 12 2.12 -14.47 -10.86
C PRO A 12 3.26 -13.97 -11.74
N ARG A 13 2.97 -13.06 -12.67
CA ARG A 13 3.92 -12.63 -13.68
C ARG A 13 5.15 -11.93 -13.09
N ARG A 14 4.95 -11.08 -12.09
CA ARG A 14 6.00 -10.29 -11.44
C ARG A 14 6.32 -10.76 -10.02
N TRP A 15 5.39 -11.48 -9.41
CA TRP A 15 5.56 -12.05 -8.07
C TRP A 15 5.25 -13.55 -8.12
N ARG A 16 6.27 -14.38 -8.16
CA ARG A 16 6.13 -15.85 -8.10
C ARG A 16 6.29 -16.38 -6.68
N ILE A 17 7.13 -15.74 -5.93
CA ILE A 17 7.41 -15.96 -4.51
C ILE A 17 7.87 -14.63 -3.93
N CYS A 18 7.64 -14.42 -2.64
CA CYS A 18 8.04 -13.19 -1.95
C CYS A 18 9.53 -12.90 -2.16
N PRO A 19 9.89 -11.76 -2.75
CA PRO A 19 11.30 -11.40 -2.95
C PRO A 19 12.03 -11.32 -1.59
N PRO A 20 13.28 -11.83 -1.48
CA PRO A 20 14.00 -11.89 -0.21
C PRO A 20 14.09 -10.57 0.53
N ARG A 21 14.37 -9.46 -0.17
CA ARG A 21 14.44 -8.12 0.45
C ARG A 21 13.07 -7.62 0.94
N VAL A 22 11.99 -8.00 0.29
CA VAL A 22 10.63 -7.70 0.78
C VAL A 22 10.36 -8.52 2.04
N ALA A 23 10.69 -9.81 2.03
CA ALA A 23 10.53 -10.70 3.18
C ALA A 23 11.29 -10.22 4.42
N GLU A 24 12.47 -9.61 4.27
CA GLU A 24 13.22 -9.01 5.38
C GLU A 24 12.40 -7.96 6.12
N HIS A 25 11.69 -7.08 5.39
CA HIS A 25 10.83 -6.07 6.00
C HIS A 25 9.54 -6.68 6.58
N LEU A 26 8.94 -7.65 5.87
CA LEU A 26 7.71 -8.30 6.33
C LEU A 26 7.89 -9.04 7.67
N ARG A 27 9.06 -9.64 7.93
CA ARG A 27 9.35 -10.30 9.21
C ARG A 27 9.31 -9.37 10.42
N LEU A 28 9.44 -8.07 10.19
CA LEU A 28 9.43 -7.04 11.24
C LEU A 28 8.10 -6.28 11.28
N ALA A 29 7.15 -6.64 10.43
CA ALA A 29 5.88 -5.94 10.29
C ALA A 29 4.87 -6.41 11.35
N ASP A 30 4.17 -5.47 11.95
CA ASP A 30 2.96 -5.72 12.75
C ASP A 30 1.72 -5.77 11.87
N ARG A 31 1.77 -5.12 10.70
CA ARG A 31 0.68 -5.01 9.73
C ARG A 31 1.20 -4.86 8.31
N VAL A 32 0.47 -5.41 7.35
CA VAL A 32 0.73 -5.21 5.92
C VAL A 32 -0.48 -4.51 5.28
N LEU A 33 -0.22 -3.46 4.51
CA LEU A 33 -1.20 -2.81 3.65
C LEU A 33 -0.85 -3.11 2.19
N HIS A 34 -1.83 -3.49 1.38
CA HIS A 34 -1.65 -3.70 -0.06
C HIS A 34 -2.64 -2.85 -0.85
N ALA A 35 -2.14 -1.86 -1.58
CA ALA A 35 -2.97 -0.88 -2.28
C ALA A 35 -3.42 -1.33 -3.69
N GLY A 36 -3.65 -2.64 -3.89
CA GLY A 36 -4.25 -3.19 -5.10
C GLY A 36 -3.27 -3.62 -6.20
N ASP A 37 -3.83 -4.20 -7.26
CA ASP A 37 -3.10 -4.87 -8.34
C ASP A 37 -2.19 -5.99 -7.82
N VAL A 38 -2.78 -6.82 -6.97
CA VAL A 38 -2.22 -8.09 -6.48
C VAL A 38 -2.24 -9.14 -7.59
N CYS A 39 -3.34 -9.15 -8.35
CA CYS A 39 -3.74 -10.04 -9.44
C CYS A 39 -4.11 -11.48 -9.04
N THR A 40 -3.64 -12.00 -7.91
CA THR A 40 -4.05 -13.31 -7.37
C THR A 40 -4.07 -13.31 -5.84
N ALA A 41 -5.10 -13.87 -5.25
CA ALA A 41 -5.27 -13.98 -3.81
C ALA A 41 -4.15 -14.78 -3.12
N ALA A 42 -3.42 -15.62 -3.85
CA ALA A 42 -2.29 -16.38 -3.31
C ALA A 42 -1.20 -15.48 -2.70
N VAL A 43 -0.98 -14.29 -3.26
CA VAL A 43 -0.03 -13.31 -2.69
C VAL A 43 -0.52 -12.78 -1.35
N LEU A 44 -1.81 -12.49 -1.23
CA LEU A 44 -2.38 -12.02 0.04
C LEU A 44 -2.29 -13.10 1.13
N ALA A 45 -2.50 -14.36 0.75
CA ALA A 45 -2.31 -15.50 1.66
C ALA A 45 -0.83 -15.63 2.10
N GLU A 46 0.12 -15.50 1.16
CA GLU A 46 1.56 -15.50 1.46
C GLU A 46 1.94 -14.34 2.39
N LEU A 47 1.44 -13.13 2.13
CA LEU A 47 1.68 -11.97 3.00
C LEU A 47 1.09 -12.15 4.40
N ALA A 48 -0.07 -12.79 4.50
CA ALA A 48 -0.74 -13.05 5.77
C ALA A 48 0.02 -14.04 6.69
N GLU A 49 0.97 -14.81 6.15
CA GLU A 49 1.89 -15.63 6.95
C GLU A 49 2.88 -14.78 7.76
N TYR A 50 3.14 -13.54 7.34
CA TYR A 50 4.03 -12.62 8.06
C TYR A 50 3.30 -11.76 9.08
N ALA A 51 2.20 -11.14 8.69
CA ALA A 51 1.40 -10.26 9.55
C ALA A 51 -0.02 -10.09 8.98
N PRO A 52 -1.00 -9.60 9.77
CA PRO A 52 -2.33 -9.29 9.29
C PRO A 52 -2.30 -8.35 8.09
N VAL A 53 -3.05 -8.68 7.03
CA VAL A 53 -3.09 -7.93 5.77
C VAL A 53 -4.41 -7.19 5.63
N THR A 54 -4.35 -5.93 5.23
CA THR A 54 -5.48 -5.18 4.68
C THR A 54 -5.17 -4.84 3.23
N ALA A 55 -6.02 -5.22 2.30
CA ALA A 55 -5.85 -4.95 0.87
C ALA A 55 -7.07 -4.25 0.29
N VAL A 56 -6.86 -3.48 -0.80
CA VAL A 56 -7.95 -2.96 -1.64
C VAL A 56 -7.82 -3.51 -3.06
N LEU A 57 -8.92 -3.54 -3.80
CA LEU A 57 -8.93 -3.98 -5.19
C LEU A 57 -8.28 -2.95 -6.11
N GLY A 58 -7.39 -3.44 -6.97
CA GLY A 58 -6.89 -2.72 -8.13
C GLY A 58 -7.67 -3.05 -9.42
N ASN A 59 -7.31 -2.39 -10.51
CA ASN A 59 -7.99 -2.58 -11.79
C ASN A 59 -7.62 -3.90 -12.51
N ASN A 60 -6.55 -4.56 -12.10
CA ASN A 60 -6.13 -5.87 -12.61
C ASN A 60 -6.49 -7.03 -11.67
N ASP A 61 -7.18 -6.77 -10.56
CA ASP A 61 -7.57 -7.79 -9.61
C ASP A 61 -8.84 -8.51 -10.05
N GLY A 62 -8.82 -9.83 -9.94
CA GLY A 62 -9.93 -10.71 -10.28
C GLY A 62 -10.86 -11.02 -9.10
N PRO A 63 -11.87 -11.88 -9.35
CA PRO A 63 -12.86 -12.28 -8.33
C PRO A 63 -12.26 -12.93 -7.09
N ASP A 64 -11.17 -13.68 -7.23
CA ASP A 64 -10.47 -14.34 -6.13
C ASP A 64 -9.92 -13.36 -5.09
N VAL A 65 -9.43 -12.20 -5.54
CA VAL A 65 -8.96 -11.13 -4.64
C VAL A 65 -10.14 -10.49 -3.90
N ALA A 66 -11.27 -10.29 -4.58
CA ALA A 66 -12.49 -9.79 -3.95
C ALA A 66 -13.07 -10.80 -2.94
N GLU A 67 -13.08 -12.09 -3.28
CA GLU A 67 -13.52 -13.18 -2.40
C GLU A 67 -12.61 -13.35 -1.18
N TRP A 68 -11.31 -13.05 -1.30
CA TRP A 68 -10.39 -13.00 -0.17
C TRP A 68 -10.79 -11.92 0.86
N GLY A 69 -11.53 -10.89 0.44
CA GLY A 69 -12.08 -9.85 1.28
C GLY A 69 -11.56 -8.44 0.99
N ALA A 70 -10.89 -8.22 -0.15
CA ALA A 70 -10.42 -6.90 -0.55
C ALA A 70 -11.58 -6.03 -1.09
N PRO A 71 -11.94 -4.92 -0.45
CA PRO A 71 -12.91 -3.95 -0.97
C PRO A 71 -12.27 -3.01 -1.99
N ARG A 72 -13.06 -2.18 -2.65
CA ARG A 72 -12.55 -1.12 -3.53
C ARG A 72 -11.81 -0.01 -2.79
N THR A 73 -12.27 0.29 -1.58
CA THR A 73 -11.62 1.24 -0.65
C THR A 73 -11.72 0.69 0.76
N ALA A 74 -10.76 1.02 1.59
CA ALA A 74 -10.78 0.68 3.02
C ALA A 74 -10.46 1.93 3.84
N GLU A 75 -11.13 2.07 4.97
CA GLU A 75 -10.79 3.02 6.01
C GLU A 75 -10.56 2.23 7.30
N LEU A 76 -9.44 2.45 7.95
CA LEU A 76 -9.03 1.69 9.12
C LEU A 76 -8.30 2.58 10.13
N ASP A 77 -8.36 2.18 11.38
CA ASP A 77 -7.57 2.77 12.45
C ASP A 77 -6.31 1.92 12.66
N LEU A 78 -5.16 2.56 12.62
CA LEU A 78 -3.88 1.96 12.95
C LEU A 78 -3.29 2.65 14.18
N ASP A 79 -3.49 2.08 15.34
CA ASP A 79 -2.99 2.60 16.62
C ASP A 79 -3.38 4.07 16.84
N GLY A 80 -4.62 4.43 16.50
CA GLY A 80 -5.18 5.78 16.59
C GLY A 80 -4.95 6.69 15.37
N LEU A 81 -4.18 6.25 14.37
CA LEU A 81 -4.02 6.97 13.10
C LEU A 81 -5.11 6.54 12.11
N SER A 82 -5.87 7.50 11.57
CA SER A 82 -6.91 7.25 10.57
C SER A 82 -6.30 7.09 9.18
N VAL A 83 -6.36 5.87 8.63
CA VAL A 83 -5.78 5.54 7.33
C VAL A 83 -6.89 5.18 6.34
N ALA A 84 -6.84 5.75 5.15
CA ALA A 84 -7.67 5.34 4.03
C ALA A 84 -6.81 4.71 2.93
N MET A 85 -7.40 3.78 2.19
CA MET A 85 -6.75 3.09 1.08
C MET A 85 -7.63 3.11 -0.16
N VAL A 86 -7.02 3.35 -1.30
CA VAL A 86 -7.63 3.26 -2.63
C VAL A 86 -6.55 2.91 -3.64
N HIS A 87 -6.85 2.11 -4.65
CA HIS A 87 -5.82 1.77 -5.64
C HIS A 87 -5.46 2.96 -6.53
N ASP A 88 -6.45 3.56 -7.18
CA ASP A 88 -6.24 4.68 -8.10
C ASP A 88 -6.66 6.01 -7.45
N SER A 89 -5.69 6.88 -7.25
CA SER A 89 -5.88 8.23 -6.71
C SER A 89 -6.30 9.26 -7.78
N GLY A 90 -6.36 8.85 -9.05
CA GLY A 90 -6.59 9.72 -10.19
C GLY A 90 -5.38 10.56 -10.60
N ALA A 91 -5.62 11.57 -11.45
CA ALA A 91 -4.58 12.43 -11.99
C ALA A 91 -3.76 13.14 -10.90
N ALA A 92 -2.49 13.45 -11.18
CA ALA A 92 -1.61 14.16 -10.25
C ALA A 92 -2.16 15.54 -9.89
N ALA A 93 -2.67 16.28 -10.86
CA ALA A 93 -3.30 17.59 -10.63
C ALA A 93 -4.53 17.45 -9.70
N GLY A 94 -4.57 18.22 -8.62
CA GLY A 94 -5.68 18.25 -7.67
C GLY A 94 -5.83 16.97 -6.82
N ARG A 95 -4.84 16.09 -6.79
CA ARG A 95 -4.90 14.81 -6.08
C ARG A 95 -5.17 14.97 -4.59
N LEU A 96 -4.43 15.84 -3.90
CA LEU A 96 -4.64 16.10 -2.47
C LEU A 96 -6.06 16.58 -2.16
N THR A 97 -6.58 17.56 -2.89
CA THR A 97 -7.95 18.08 -2.73
C THR A 97 -8.99 17.00 -2.98
N ARG A 98 -8.81 16.20 -4.02
CA ARG A 98 -9.72 15.09 -4.35
C ARG A 98 -9.72 14.01 -3.28
N LEU A 99 -8.56 13.61 -2.78
CA LEU A 99 -8.45 12.59 -1.73
C LEU A 99 -8.96 13.10 -0.38
N ARG A 100 -8.72 14.36 -0.02
CA ARG A 100 -9.30 14.98 1.17
C ARG A 100 -10.83 14.98 1.12
N ARG A 101 -11.42 15.30 -0.04
CA ARG A 101 -12.88 15.26 -0.19
C ARG A 101 -13.46 13.86 -0.12
N ARG A 102 -12.73 12.88 -0.67
CA ARG A 102 -13.16 11.47 -0.68
C ARG A 102 -13.05 10.83 0.70
N PHE A 103 -12.02 11.18 1.46
CA PHE A 103 -11.70 10.62 2.78
C PHE A 103 -11.50 11.76 3.80
N PRO A 104 -12.57 12.44 4.21
CA PRO A 104 -12.45 13.68 5.02
C PRO A 104 -11.83 13.44 6.40
N GLY A 105 -11.98 12.24 6.97
CA GLY A 105 -11.43 11.85 8.28
C GLY A 105 -10.03 11.26 8.25
N ALA A 106 -9.43 11.05 7.07
CA ALA A 106 -8.13 10.40 6.99
C ALA A 106 -6.97 11.34 7.32
N ASP A 107 -6.01 10.85 8.10
CA ASP A 107 -4.69 11.44 8.32
C ASP A 107 -3.71 11.04 7.23
N LEU A 108 -3.85 9.81 6.74
CA LEU A 108 -3.03 9.20 5.70
C LEU A 108 -3.91 8.53 4.64
N VAL A 109 -3.65 8.78 3.36
CA VAL A 109 -4.22 8.01 2.25
C VAL A 109 -3.12 7.24 1.52
N VAL A 110 -3.25 5.93 1.48
CA VAL A 110 -2.36 5.01 0.75
C VAL A 110 -2.98 4.64 -0.59
N PHE A 111 -2.19 4.70 -1.66
CA PHE A 111 -2.63 4.33 -3.01
C PHE A 111 -1.50 3.69 -3.83
N GLY A 112 -1.82 3.17 -5.02
CA GLY A 112 -0.90 2.51 -5.94
C GLY A 112 -1.07 2.98 -7.38
N HIS A 113 -1.27 2.04 -8.29
CA HIS A 113 -1.64 2.18 -9.70
C HIS A 113 -0.55 2.77 -10.61
N SER A 114 0.06 3.87 -10.23
CA SER A 114 1.08 4.54 -11.07
C SER A 114 2.44 3.84 -11.06
N HIS A 115 2.74 3.00 -10.07
CA HIS A 115 4.05 2.45 -9.74
C HIS A 115 5.11 3.53 -9.42
N ILE A 116 4.70 4.77 -9.24
CA ILE A 116 5.59 5.89 -8.95
C ILE A 116 5.56 6.14 -7.45
N PRO A 117 6.70 5.94 -6.76
CA PRO A 117 6.79 6.26 -5.35
C PRO A 117 6.46 7.71 -5.08
N LEU A 118 5.65 7.99 -4.05
CA LEU A 118 5.25 9.34 -3.69
C LEU A 118 4.96 9.42 -2.20
N ASP A 119 5.46 10.48 -1.58
CA ASP A 119 5.21 10.82 -0.18
C ASP A 119 5.07 12.33 -0.06
N GLU A 120 3.84 12.82 0.10
CA GLU A 120 3.50 14.24 0.16
C GLU A 120 2.56 14.52 1.32
N SER A 121 2.69 15.68 1.91
CA SER A 121 1.81 16.17 2.97
C SER A 121 1.38 17.61 2.71
N ALA A 122 0.10 17.89 2.86
CA ALA A 122 -0.43 19.25 2.88
C ALA A 122 -1.77 19.30 3.62
N ALA A 123 -2.05 20.42 4.31
CA ALA A 123 -3.33 20.68 4.98
C ALA A 123 -3.81 19.54 5.90
N GLY A 124 -2.88 18.91 6.65
CA GLY A 124 -3.18 17.84 7.59
C GLY A 124 -3.47 16.47 6.95
N LEU A 125 -3.25 16.31 5.66
CA LEU A 125 -3.34 15.03 4.96
C LEU A 125 -1.97 14.62 4.41
N ARG A 126 -1.54 13.39 4.69
CA ARG A 126 -0.43 12.75 3.99
C ARG A 126 -0.97 11.79 2.94
N ILE A 127 -0.36 11.81 1.76
CA ILE A 127 -0.67 10.87 0.69
C ILE A 127 0.59 10.07 0.36
N PHE A 128 0.45 8.76 0.21
CA PHE A 128 1.57 7.85 0.13
C PHE A 128 1.35 6.76 -0.92
N ASN A 129 2.28 6.65 -1.85
CA ASN A 129 2.36 5.55 -2.81
C ASN A 129 3.70 4.83 -2.61
N PRO A 130 3.71 3.54 -2.26
CA PRO A 130 4.95 2.80 -2.01
C PRO A 130 5.75 2.52 -3.29
N GLY A 131 5.19 2.80 -4.48
CA GLY A 131 5.69 2.26 -5.73
C GLY A 131 5.31 0.78 -5.89
N SER A 132 6.11 0.03 -6.62
CA SER A 132 5.95 -1.42 -6.76
C SER A 132 7.26 -2.14 -6.44
N PRO A 133 7.24 -3.21 -5.64
CA PRO A 133 8.44 -3.96 -5.32
C PRO A 133 8.94 -4.84 -6.48
N THR A 134 8.06 -5.17 -7.44
CA THR A 134 8.30 -6.19 -8.47
C THR A 134 8.10 -5.69 -9.90
N ASP A 135 7.31 -4.64 -10.09
CA ASP A 135 7.08 -4.02 -11.41
C ASP A 135 7.40 -2.52 -11.39
N ARG A 136 8.68 -2.21 -11.27
CA ARG A 136 9.17 -0.83 -11.15
C ARG A 136 8.92 0.05 -12.37
N ARG A 137 8.52 -0.51 -13.51
CA ARG A 137 8.36 0.20 -14.79
C ARG A 137 9.58 1.05 -15.12
N ARG A 138 9.42 2.38 -15.15
CA ARG A 138 10.50 3.35 -15.47
C ARG A 138 11.26 3.85 -14.23
N GLN A 139 10.91 3.36 -13.03
CA GLN A 139 11.59 3.76 -11.81
C GLN A 139 12.98 3.07 -11.70
N PRO A 140 13.96 3.68 -11.07
CA PRO A 140 15.32 3.11 -10.93
C PRO A 140 15.31 1.82 -10.11
N HIS A 141 14.42 1.72 -9.12
CA HIS A 141 14.32 0.58 -8.20
C HIS A 141 12.86 0.14 -8.02
N GLY A 142 12.67 -1.15 -7.70
CA GLY A 142 11.45 -1.62 -7.06
C GLY A 142 11.45 -1.13 -5.61
N THR A 143 10.28 -0.73 -5.11
CA THR A 143 10.17 -0.08 -3.80
C THR A 143 8.99 -0.62 -3.00
N LEU A 144 9.07 -0.46 -1.67
CA LEU A 144 7.96 -0.61 -0.74
C LEU A 144 7.94 0.56 0.24
N GLY A 145 6.85 0.69 0.97
CA GLY A 145 6.69 1.68 2.03
C GLY A 145 6.91 1.08 3.41
N LEU A 146 7.54 1.84 4.29
CA LEU A 146 7.64 1.54 5.71
C LEU A 146 7.02 2.69 6.50
N LEU A 147 6.07 2.36 7.38
CA LEU A 147 5.47 3.33 8.29
C LEU A 147 5.74 2.89 9.73
N GLN A 148 6.07 3.85 10.58
CA GLN A 148 6.12 3.69 12.03
C GLN A 148 5.03 4.56 12.65
N ILE A 149 4.12 3.93 13.39
CA ILE A 149 2.96 4.58 13.99
C ILE A 149 3.00 4.35 15.50
N GLU A 150 2.82 5.41 16.28
CA GLU A 150 2.78 5.38 17.73
C GLU A 150 1.76 6.40 18.25
N ASP A 151 0.85 5.96 19.11
CA ASP A 151 -0.15 6.79 19.78
C ASP A 151 -0.89 7.75 18.82
N GLY A 152 -1.41 7.23 17.71
CA GLY A 152 -2.14 8.00 16.70
C GLY A 152 -1.29 8.90 15.82
N ARG A 153 0.02 8.75 15.85
CA ARG A 153 0.96 9.59 15.08
C ARG A 153 1.80 8.75 14.13
N LEU A 154 1.92 9.25 12.91
CA LEU A 154 2.88 8.73 11.95
C LEU A 154 4.27 9.30 12.28
N ILE A 155 5.08 8.51 13.00
CA ILE A 155 6.43 8.91 13.46
C ILE A 155 7.41 8.93 12.29
N LYS A 156 7.28 7.94 11.39
CA LYS A 156 8.15 7.81 10.22
C LYS A 156 7.37 7.23 9.05
N ALA A 157 7.60 7.79 7.88
CA ALA A 157 7.26 7.17 6.60
C ALA A 157 8.51 7.17 5.72
N ALA A 158 8.76 6.07 5.05
CA ALA A 158 9.89 5.93 4.16
C ALA A 158 9.53 5.05 2.97
N ILE A 159 10.01 5.42 1.80
CA ILE A 159 10.00 4.59 0.60
C ILE A 159 11.39 3.98 0.47
N VAL A 160 11.48 2.65 0.48
CA VAL A 160 12.75 1.93 0.49
C VAL A 160 12.93 1.08 -0.76
N PRO A 161 14.12 1.08 -1.38
CA PRO A 161 14.41 0.23 -2.51
C PRO A 161 14.57 -1.23 -2.07
N VAL A 162 14.02 -2.14 -2.87
CA VAL A 162 14.11 -3.60 -2.66
C VAL A 162 14.71 -4.36 -3.85
N THR A 163 15.13 -3.62 -4.88
CA THR A 163 15.87 -4.18 -6.03
C THR A 163 17.14 -3.39 -6.29
#